data_115c42c00bff3e974492c443550e433f
#
_entry.id   115c42c00bff3e974492c443550e433f
#
_cell.length_a   1.000
_cell.length_b   1.000
_cell.length_c   1.000
_cell.angle_alpha   90.00
_cell.angle_beta   90.00
_cell.angle_gamma   90.00
#
_symmetry.space_group_name_H-M   'P 1'
#
loop_
_entity.id
_entity.type
_entity.pdbx_description
1 polymer ?
#
loop_
_entity_poly.entity_id
_entity_poly.type
_entity_poly.pdbx_seq_one_letter_code
_entity_poly.pdbx_strand_id
1 'polypeptide(L)'
;MGAMPESDIPEHVPPERVVEFDFYNDARIQKDIHDGLIALRSEAPGLFWTPFNGGHWVVLDTSAISTVLRTPKVFSSRQLQIPPRQNAPVMIPESLDPPEHLLYRRLMMSWFEPRQIAHLKSRVDHWTKHFVANVKDKGGCEFVEAVASRIPVTVFMEFVGFPLDRHEDFRSLIDGMFRSSSPEESQTYAMKIM
;
A
#
# COMPACT_ATOMS: atom_id res chain seq x y z
N MET A 1 24.21 -2.59 -12.31
CA MET A 1 25.20 -2.02 -11.38
C MET A 1 24.37 -1.60 -10.18
N GLY A 2 24.37 -2.40 -9.07
CA GLY A 2 23.54 -2.12 -7.90
C GLY A 2 23.86 -0.75 -7.32
N ALA A 3 22.85 -0.05 -6.85
CA ALA A 3 23.05 1.20 -6.11
C ALA A 3 23.97 0.93 -4.91
N MET A 4 24.93 1.81 -4.67
CA MET A 4 25.80 1.74 -3.49
C MET A 4 24.96 1.91 -2.23
N PRO A 5 25.30 1.25 -1.11
CA PRO A 5 24.62 1.48 0.16
C PRO A 5 24.72 2.96 0.54
N GLU A 6 23.58 3.59 0.84
CA GLU A 6 23.48 5.04 1.05
C GLU A 6 23.69 5.46 2.51
N SER A 7 23.72 4.50 3.45
CA SER A 7 23.84 4.80 4.87
C SER A 7 24.89 3.97 5.58
N ASP A 8 25.56 4.58 6.57
CA ASP A 8 26.44 3.89 7.49
C ASP A 8 25.64 2.88 8.34
N ILE A 9 26.24 1.73 8.61
CA ILE A 9 25.62 0.73 9.47
C ILE A 9 25.75 1.20 10.92
N PRO A 10 24.63 1.38 11.65
CA PRO A 10 24.68 1.80 13.05
C PRO A 10 25.42 0.80 13.92
N GLU A 11 26.20 1.27 14.90
CA GLU A 11 27.03 0.43 15.80
C GLU A 11 26.24 -0.67 16.54
N HIS A 12 24.94 -0.45 16.78
CA HIS A 12 24.09 -1.42 17.46
C HIS A 12 23.56 -2.53 16.56
N VAL A 13 23.83 -2.49 15.26
CA VAL A 13 23.41 -3.53 14.31
C VAL A 13 24.44 -4.63 14.25
N PRO A 14 24.09 -5.88 14.63
CA PRO A 14 25.01 -7.00 14.54
C PRO A 14 25.39 -7.29 13.08
N PRO A 15 26.68 -7.51 12.77
CA PRO A 15 27.13 -7.75 11.40
C PRO A 15 26.41 -8.91 10.68
N GLU A 16 26.06 -9.96 11.42
CA GLU A 16 25.34 -11.11 10.89
C GLU A 16 23.87 -10.83 10.54
N ARG A 17 23.37 -9.64 10.88
CA ARG A 17 22.03 -9.16 10.53
C ARG A 17 22.05 -8.10 9.43
N VAL A 18 23.18 -7.81 8.84
CA VAL A 18 23.29 -6.88 7.72
C VAL A 18 23.11 -7.63 6.42
N VAL A 19 22.14 -7.23 5.63
CA VAL A 19 21.82 -7.83 4.32
C VAL A 19 21.71 -6.73 3.28
N GLU A 20 22.41 -6.91 2.17
CA GLU A 20 22.26 -6.03 1.00
C GLU A 20 20.92 -6.32 0.32
N PHE A 21 19.95 -5.45 0.57
CA PHE A 21 18.61 -5.54 0.03
C PHE A 21 18.08 -4.15 -0.33
N ASP A 22 17.95 -3.88 -1.63
CA ASP A 22 17.33 -2.66 -2.15
C ASP A 22 15.86 -2.95 -2.46
N PHE A 23 14.96 -2.48 -1.60
CA PHE A 23 13.51 -2.70 -1.73
C PHE A 23 12.97 -2.31 -3.12
N TYR A 24 13.54 -1.31 -3.76
CA TYR A 24 13.06 -0.82 -5.05
C TYR A 24 13.74 -1.45 -6.26
N ASN A 25 15.00 -1.94 -6.13
CA ASN A 25 15.79 -2.37 -7.28
C ASN A 25 16.38 -3.79 -7.14
N ASP A 26 16.04 -4.54 -6.10
CA ASP A 26 16.52 -5.92 -5.93
C ASP A 26 16.06 -6.81 -7.10
N ALA A 27 16.99 -7.46 -7.76
CA ALA A 27 16.71 -8.26 -8.95
C ALA A 27 15.72 -9.41 -8.70
N ARG A 28 15.66 -9.92 -7.46
CA ARG A 28 14.70 -10.96 -7.05
C ARG A 28 13.28 -10.46 -7.12
N ILE A 29 13.04 -9.24 -6.61
CA ILE A 29 11.69 -8.63 -6.56
C ILE A 29 11.27 -8.05 -7.91
N GLN A 30 12.23 -7.55 -8.69
CA GLN A 30 11.95 -6.99 -10.02
C GLN A 30 11.40 -8.03 -11.00
N LYS A 31 11.77 -9.30 -10.85
CA LYS A 31 11.28 -10.39 -11.69
C LYS A 31 9.87 -10.83 -11.27
N ASP A 32 9.68 -11.11 -10.02
CA ASP A 32 8.41 -11.44 -9.38
C ASP A 32 8.53 -11.13 -7.89
N ILE A 33 7.63 -10.30 -7.36
CA ILE A 33 7.69 -9.84 -5.98
C ILE A 33 7.47 -10.98 -4.97
N HIS A 34 6.57 -11.90 -5.26
CA HIS A 34 6.25 -13.00 -4.35
C HIS A 34 7.37 -14.02 -4.29
N ASP A 35 7.83 -14.47 -5.44
CA ASP A 35 8.95 -15.40 -5.55
C ASP A 35 10.24 -14.77 -4.98
N GLY A 36 10.46 -13.48 -5.25
CA GLY A 36 11.59 -12.72 -4.72
C GLY A 36 11.61 -12.62 -3.19
N LEU A 37 10.46 -12.37 -2.57
CA LEU A 37 10.33 -12.34 -1.10
C LEU A 37 10.47 -13.73 -0.47
N ILE A 38 10.01 -14.79 -1.15
CA ILE A 38 10.19 -16.17 -0.71
C ILE A 38 11.69 -16.53 -0.76
N ALA A 39 12.38 -16.19 -1.84
CA ALA A 39 13.81 -16.39 -1.97
C ALA A 39 14.60 -15.62 -0.88
N LEU A 40 14.30 -14.34 -0.70
CA LEU A 40 14.91 -13.50 0.34
C LEU A 40 14.72 -14.12 1.74
N ARG A 41 13.54 -14.64 2.04
CA ARG A 41 13.25 -15.28 3.34
C ARG A 41 14.07 -16.56 3.56
N SER A 42 14.45 -17.29 2.51
CA SER A 42 15.29 -18.49 2.61
C SER A 42 16.78 -18.17 2.76
N GLU A 43 17.21 -16.99 2.32
CA GLU A 43 18.61 -16.56 2.27
C GLU A 43 19.00 -15.63 3.42
N ALA A 44 18.05 -14.86 3.97
CA ALA A 44 18.28 -13.83 4.96
C ALA A 44 17.66 -14.18 6.34
N PRO A 45 18.19 -13.60 7.44
CA PRO A 45 17.54 -13.68 8.74
C PRO A 45 16.10 -13.13 8.70
N GLY A 46 15.20 -13.66 9.52
CA GLY A 46 13.81 -13.19 9.61
C GLY A 46 13.63 -11.74 10.08
N LEU A 47 14.70 -11.17 10.64
CA LEU A 47 14.87 -9.75 10.96
C LEU A 47 16.30 -9.35 10.59
N PHE A 48 16.45 -8.38 9.68
CA PHE A 48 17.76 -7.88 9.26
C PHE A 48 17.73 -6.37 9.00
N TRP A 49 18.92 -5.77 8.99
CA TRP A 49 19.15 -4.39 8.59
C TRP A 49 19.65 -4.34 7.16
N THR A 50 19.14 -3.39 6.38
CA THR A 50 19.72 -3.06 5.08
C THR A 50 20.25 -1.63 5.07
N PRO A 51 21.46 -1.38 4.50
CA PRO A 51 21.99 -0.03 4.32
C PRO A 51 21.38 0.71 3.11
N PHE A 52 20.55 0.05 2.33
CA PHE A 52 19.87 0.66 1.19
C PHE A 52 18.65 1.48 1.61
N ASN A 53 18.21 2.38 0.71
CA ASN A 53 16.99 3.20 0.89
C ASN A 53 16.97 3.98 2.21
N GLY A 54 18.10 4.56 2.60
CA GLY A 54 18.28 5.35 3.82
C GLY A 54 18.55 4.54 5.09
N GLY A 55 18.76 3.23 4.96
CA GLY A 55 19.05 2.32 6.07
C GLY A 55 17.85 2.02 6.96
N HIS A 56 17.43 0.75 7.02
CA HIS A 56 16.26 0.38 7.80
C HIS A 56 16.24 -1.12 8.16
N TRP A 57 15.42 -1.47 9.14
CA TRP A 57 15.13 -2.85 9.49
C TRP A 57 14.07 -3.45 8.58
N VAL A 58 14.30 -4.68 8.13
CA VAL A 58 13.33 -5.49 7.39
C VAL A 58 12.88 -6.67 8.24
N VAL A 59 11.58 -6.88 8.35
CA VAL A 59 10.98 -7.96 9.15
C VAL A 59 10.25 -8.92 8.23
N LEU A 60 10.71 -10.17 8.17
CA LEU A 60 10.13 -11.23 7.34
C LEU A 60 9.36 -12.30 8.16
N ASP A 61 9.62 -12.39 9.45
CA ASP A 61 8.94 -13.37 10.32
C ASP A 61 7.54 -12.91 10.69
N THR A 62 6.54 -13.75 10.47
CA THR A 62 5.13 -13.46 10.77
C THR A 62 4.89 -13.11 12.23
N SER A 63 5.57 -13.79 13.17
CA SER A 63 5.46 -13.50 14.60
C SER A 63 6.03 -12.12 14.95
N ALA A 64 7.17 -11.78 14.38
CA ALA A 64 7.79 -10.47 14.57
C ALA A 64 6.94 -9.36 13.92
N ILE A 65 6.44 -9.55 12.70
CA ILE A 65 5.49 -8.63 12.04
C ILE A 65 4.27 -8.39 12.94
N SER A 66 3.67 -9.48 13.47
CA SER A 66 2.53 -9.37 14.39
C SER A 66 2.86 -8.57 15.65
N THR A 67 4.07 -8.72 16.19
CA THR A 67 4.55 -7.99 17.37
C THR A 67 4.69 -6.50 17.05
N VAL A 68 5.33 -6.15 15.93
CA VAL A 68 5.48 -4.75 15.47
C VAL A 68 4.12 -4.09 15.33
N LEU A 69 3.20 -4.71 14.58
CA LEU A 69 1.87 -4.14 14.30
C LEU A 69 0.98 -4.00 15.54
N ARG A 70 1.20 -4.82 16.57
CA ARG A 70 0.39 -4.80 17.81
C ARG A 70 1.00 -4.00 18.95
N THR A 71 2.18 -3.43 18.76
CA THR A 71 2.89 -2.68 19.81
C THR A 71 3.13 -1.21 19.40
N PRO A 72 2.07 -0.43 19.13
CA PRO A 72 2.21 0.96 18.65
C PRO A 72 2.86 1.90 19.66
N LYS A 73 3.01 1.49 20.92
CA LYS A 73 3.79 2.26 21.93
C LYS A 73 5.29 2.22 21.68
N VAL A 74 5.78 1.24 20.93
CA VAL A 74 7.19 1.03 20.59
C VAL A 74 7.44 1.35 19.13
N PHE A 75 6.54 0.90 18.26
CA PHE A 75 6.64 1.03 16.81
C PHE A 75 5.62 2.06 16.30
N SER A 76 6.11 3.23 15.93
CA SER A 76 5.29 4.32 15.44
C SER A 76 4.90 4.11 13.97
N SER A 77 3.67 4.53 13.60
CA SER A 77 3.18 4.56 12.22
C SER A 77 3.42 5.90 11.51
N ARG A 78 4.17 6.83 12.12
CA ARG A 78 4.35 8.18 11.56
C ARG A 78 5.16 8.22 10.26
N GLN A 79 5.98 7.21 10.03
CA GLN A 79 6.77 7.06 8.80
C GLN A 79 6.21 5.92 7.97
N LEU A 80 5.54 6.25 6.87
CA LEU A 80 4.92 5.27 5.97
C LEU A 80 5.78 4.95 4.73
N GLN A 81 6.89 5.66 4.55
CA GLN A 81 7.72 5.56 3.35
C GLN A 81 9.17 5.23 3.68
N ILE A 82 9.80 4.50 2.77
CA ILE A 82 11.23 4.18 2.78
C ILE A 82 11.83 4.73 1.49
N PRO A 83 12.87 5.59 1.54
CA PRO A 83 13.41 6.25 2.75
C PRO A 83 12.39 7.23 3.39
N PRO A 84 12.55 7.55 4.69
CA PRO A 84 11.72 8.53 5.36
C PRO A 84 11.76 9.89 4.64
N ARG A 85 10.59 10.46 4.35
CA ARG A 85 10.51 11.78 3.70
C ARG A 85 10.27 12.88 4.73
N GLN A 86 11.12 13.88 4.71
CA GLN A 86 10.87 15.13 5.43
C GLN A 86 9.68 15.83 4.75
N ASN A 87 8.74 16.34 5.54
CA ASN A 87 7.54 17.02 5.05
C ASN A 87 6.56 16.15 4.24
N ALA A 88 6.56 14.82 4.45
CA ALA A 88 5.49 13.99 3.91
C ALA A 88 4.13 14.44 4.48
N PRO A 89 3.06 14.48 3.66
CA PRO A 89 1.74 14.81 4.16
C PRO A 89 1.29 13.80 5.22
N VAL A 90 0.65 14.29 6.27
CA VAL A 90 0.06 13.41 7.30
C VAL A 90 -1.15 12.70 6.71
N MET A 91 -1.06 11.40 6.54
CA MET A 91 -2.16 10.56 6.06
C MET A 91 -3.02 10.10 7.24
N ILE A 92 -4.16 10.75 7.44
CA ILE A 92 -5.07 10.45 8.54
C ILE A 92 -6.03 9.32 8.14
N PRO A 93 -6.16 8.26 8.94
CA PRO A 93 -5.51 7.99 10.24
C PRO A 93 -4.21 7.19 10.18
N GLU A 94 -3.73 6.79 9.01
CA GLU A 94 -2.65 5.80 8.83
C GLU A 94 -1.34 6.20 9.49
N SER A 95 -0.94 7.48 9.37
CA SER A 95 0.31 8.01 9.94
C SER A 95 0.14 8.60 11.33
N LEU A 96 -0.91 8.22 12.06
CA LEU A 96 -1.13 8.63 13.44
C LEU A 96 -0.87 7.49 14.42
N ASP A 97 -0.30 7.85 15.56
CA ASP A 97 -0.17 6.93 16.69
C ASP A 97 -1.33 7.11 17.70
N PRO A 98 -1.60 6.12 18.57
CA PRO A 98 -2.49 6.34 19.70
C PRO A 98 -1.95 7.43 20.65
N PRO A 99 -2.81 8.29 21.25
CA PRO A 99 -4.28 8.19 21.26
C PRO A 99 -4.97 8.80 20.04
N GLU A 100 -4.31 9.65 19.26
CA GLU A 100 -4.91 10.39 18.14
C GLU A 100 -5.52 9.47 17.09
N HIS A 101 -4.79 8.43 16.66
CA HIS A 101 -5.29 7.40 15.75
C HIS A 101 -6.66 6.85 16.15
N LEU A 102 -6.87 6.60 17.46
CA LEU A 102 -8.11 5.99 17.96
C LEU A 102 -9.34 6.91 17.80
N LEU A 103 -9.15 8.22 17.83
CA LEU A 103 -10.24 9.18 17.64
C LEU A 103 -10.81 9.06 16.23
N TYR A 104 -9.95 9.11 15.21
CA TYR A 104 -10.37 9.00 13.82
C TYR A 104 -10.88 7.60 13.49
N ARG A 105 -10.19 6.56 13.98
CA ARG A 105 -10.61 5.18 13.74
C ARG A 105 -12.00 4.88 14.29
N ARG A 106 -12.35 5.37 15.46
CA ARG A 106 -13.71 5.21 16.03
C ARG A 106 -14.79 5.83 15.15
N LEU A 107 -14.54 7.03 14.61
CA LEU A 107 -15.46 7.68 13.68
C LEU A 107 -15.66 6.83 12.42
N MET A 108 -14.56 6.32 11.85
CA MET A 108 -14.61 5.51 10.63
C MET A 108 -15.28 4.15 10.87
N MET A 109 -15.05 3.49 12.01
CA MET A 109 -15.55 2.14 12.28
C MET A 109 -17.07 2.04 12.23
N SER A 110 -17.82 3.11 12.55
CA SER A 110 -19.28 3.13 12.44
C SER A 110 -19.78 2.92 11.00
N TRP A 111 -19.01 3.33 10.00
CA TRP A 111 -19.31 3.13 8.59
C TRP A 111 -19.04 1.70 8.10
N PHE A 112 -18.16 0.96 8.81
CA PHE A 112 -17.78 -0.41 8.48
C PHE A 112 -18.47 -1.46 9.38
N GLU A 113 -19.56 -1.08 10.06
CA GLU A 113 -20.37 -2.05 10.79
C GLU A 113 -20.99 -3.10 9.86
N PRO A 114 -21.21 -4.35 10.32
CA PRO A 114 -21.74 -5.44 9.50
C PRO A 114 -23.03 -5.08 8.76
N ARG A 115 -23.88 -4.26 9.35
CA ARG A 115 -25.13 -3.78 8.73
C ARG A 115 -24.85 -2.91 7.51
N GLN A 116 -23.87 -2.00 7.60
CA GLN A 116 -23.50 -1.12 6.49
C GLN A 116 -22.82 -1.92 5.37
N ILE A 117 -21.92 -2.84 5.75
CA ILE A 117 -21.23 -3.71 4.79
C ILE A 117 -22.21 -4.64 4.05
N ALA A 118 -23.28 -5.12 4.71
CA ALA A 118 -24.29 -5.96 4.05
C ALA A 118 -24.94 -5.28 2.83
N HIS A 119 -25.10 -3.95 2.87
CA HIS A 119 -25.63 -3.21 1.72
C HIS A 119 -24.64 -3.16 0.55
N LEU A 120 -23.32 -3.15 0.82
CA LEU A 120 -22.32 -3.13 -0.24
C LEU A 120 -22.34 -4.38 -1.12
N LYS A 121 -22.74 -5.53 -0.58
CA LYS A 121 -22.80 -6.78 -1.36
C LYS A 121 -23.69 -6.62 -2.60
N SER A 122 -24.87 -6.07 -2.44
CA SER A 122 -25.81 -5.85 -3.56
C SER A 122 -25.25 -4.85 -4.57
N ARG A 123 -24.47 -3.86 -4.12
CA ARG A 123 -23.83 -2.87 -4.99
C ARG A 123 -22.66 -3.49 -5.75
N VAL A 124 -21.85 -4.31 -5.10
CA VAL A 124 -20.79 -5.09 -5.76
C VAL A 124 -21.38 -5.98 -6.84
N ASP A 125 -22.46 -6.74 -6.53
CA ASP A 125 -23.14 -7.60 -7.49
C ASP A 125 -23.71 -6.81 -8.69
N HIS A 126 -24.28 -5.64 -8.43
CA HIS A 126 -24.81 -4.75 -9.47
C HIS A 126 -23.70 -4.27 -10.41
N TRP A 127 -22.63 -3.68 -9.87
CA TRP A 127 -21.54 -3.12 -10.66
C TRP A 127 -20.72 -4.21 -11.37
N THR A 128 -20.54 -5.37 -10.74
CA THR A 128 -19.90 -6.51 -11.40
C THR A 128 -20.70 -6.94 -12.65
N LYS A 129 -22.02 -7.11 -12.53
CA LYS A 129 -22.88 -7.44 -13.66
C LYS A 129 -22.82 -6.36 -14.74
N HIS A 130 -22.83 -5.09 -14.36
CA HIS A 130 -22.74 -3.98 -15.29
C HIS A 130 -21.45 -4.02 -16.12
N PHE A 131 -20.28 -4.09 -15.47
CA PHE A 131 -19.00 -4.10 -16.18
C PHE A 131 -18.76 -5.36 -16.97
N VAL A 132 -19.18 -6.54 -16.48
CA VAL A 132 -19.11 -7.79 -17.24
C VAL A 132 -20.00 -7.75 -18.47
N ALA A 133 -21.22 -7.19 -18.37
CA ALA A 133 -22.11 -7.05 -19.53
C ALA A 133 -21.50 -6.22 -20.65
N ASN A 134 -20.69 -5.21 -20.32
CA ASN A 134 -20.04 -4.35 -21.31
C ASN A 134 -18.94 -5.05 -22.12
N VAL A 135 -18.47 -6.21 -21.70
CA VAL A 135 -17.35 -6.94 -22.34
C VAL A 135 -17.72 -8.33 -22.85
N LYS A 136 -18.80 -8.95 -22.36
CA LYS A 136 -19.13 -10.36 -22.66
C LYS A 136 -19.31 -10.66 -24.15
N ASP A 137 -19.82 -9.70 -24.92
CA ASP A 137 -20.12 -9.88 -26.34
C ASP A 137 -18.96 -9.47 -27.27
N LYS A 138 -17.81 -9.06 -26.69
CA LYS A 138 -16.62 -8.60 -27.43
C LYS A 138 -15.62 -9.72 -27.75
N GLY A 139 -15.89 -10.96 -27.31
CA GLY A 139 -14.99 -12.10 -27.51
C GLY A 139 -13.70 -12.10 -26.69
N GLY A 140 -13.36 -10.98 -26.03
CA GLY A 140 -12.21 -10.82 -25.16
C GLY A 140 -12.04 -9.39 -24.68
N CYS A 141 -11.30 -9.18 -23.59
CA CYS A 141 -10.97 -7.85 -23.07
C CYS A 141 -9.68 -7.93 -22.24
N GLU A 142 -9.06 -6.77 -21.99
CA GLU A 142 -8.13 -6.65 -20.89
C GLU A 142 -8.95 -6.56 -19.59
N PHE A 143 -8.93 -7.63 -18.79
CA PHE A 143 -9.86 -7.81 -17.67
C PHE A 143 -9.66 -6.81 -16.55
N VAL A 144 -8.40 -6.48 -16.22
CA VAL A 144 -8.09 -5.52 -15.14
C VAL A 144 -8.65 -4.15 -15.49
N GLU A 145 -8.38 -3.67 -16.69
CA GLU A 145 -8.82 -2.35 -17.17
C GLU A 145 -10.35 -2.28 -17.37
N ALA A 146 -10.93 -3.31 -17.93
CA ALA A 146 -12.35 -3.30 -18.31
C ALA A 146 -13.30 -3.62 -17.15
N VAL A 147 -12.83 -4.38 -16.15
CA VAL A 147 -13.71 -4.91 -15.08
C VAL A 147 -13.08 -4.72 -13.70
N ALA A 148 -11.91 -5.32 -13.44
CA ALA A 148 -11.43 -5.50 -12.08
C ALA A 148 -11.05 -4.18 -11.38
N SER A 149 -10.44 -3.22 -12.09
CA SER A 149 -10.08 -1.91 -11.53
C SER A 149 -11.30 -0.99 -11.31
N ARG A 150 -12.37 -1.19 -12.09
CA ARG A 150 -13.56 -0.34 -12.05
C ARG A 150 -14.46 -0.61 -10.85
N ILE A 151 -14.63 -1.89 -10.49
CA ILE A 151 -15.54 -2.29 -9.42
C ILE A 151 -15.21 -1.64 -8.07
N PRO A 152 -13.98 -1.74 -7.52
CA PRO A 152 -13.69 -1.17 -6.21
C PRO A 152 -13.80 0.35 -6.17
N VAL A 153 -13.39 1.04 -7.23
CA VAL A 153 -13.49 2.50 -7.31
C VAL A 153 -14.96 2.94 -7.32
N THR A 154 -15.79 2.31 -8.17
CA THR A 154 -17.22 2.66 -8.26
C THR A 154 -17.97 2.37 -6.96
N VAL A 155 -17.74 1.20 -6.35
CA VAL A 155 -18.36 0.82 -5.07
C VAL A 155 -17.92 1.76 -3.95
N PHE A 156 -16.65 2.13 -3.90
CA PHE A 156 -16.14 3.09 -2.91
C PHE A 156 -16.77 4.47 -3.11
N MET A 157 -16.78 5.00 -4.32
CA MET A 157 -17.40 6.30 -4.61
C MET A 157 -18.86 6.34 -4.20
N GLU A 158 -19.61 5.28 -4.49
CA GLU A 158 -21.01 5.18 -4.08
C GLU A 158 -21.15 5.09 -2.56
N PHE A 159 -20.28 4.33 -1.89
CA PHE A 159 -20.27 4.17 -0.43
C PHE A 159 -20.03 5.50 0.31
N VAL A 160 -19.12 6.33 -0.22
CA VAL A 160 -18.81 7.64 0.39
C VAL A 160 -19.68 8.78 -0.15
N GLY A 161 -20.57 8.51 -1.11
CA GLY A 161 -21.47 9.48 -1.71
C GLY A 161 -20.83 10.41 -2.74
N PHE A 162 -19.75 9.97 -3.38
CA PHE A 162 -19.13 10.74 -4.47
C PHE A 162 -19.92 10.61 -5.77
N PRO A 163 -19.90 11.66 -6.63
CA PRO A 163 -20.60 11.65 -7.90
C PRO A 163 -20.00 10.62 -8.87
N LEU A 164 -20.82 9.65 -9.29
CA LEU A 164 -20.37 8.52 -10.13
C LEU A 164 -20.03 8.92 -11.57
N ASP A 165 -20.51 10.05 -12.04
CA ASP A 165 -20.14 10.63 -13.34
C ASP A 165 -18.66 11.06 -13.39
N ARG A 166 -18.01 11.22 -12.25
CA ARG A 166 -16.59 11.50 -12.11
C ARG A 166 -15.71 10.25 -11.92
N HIS A 167 -16.27 9.06 -12.16
CA HIS A 167 -15.57 7.79 -11.94
C HIS A 167 -14.22 7.72 -12.69
N GLU A 168 -14.18 8.12 -13.96
CA GLU A 168 -12.95 8.07 -14.77
C GLU A 168 -11.89 9.07 -14.28
N ASP A 169 -12.31 10.24 -13.76
CA ASP A 169 -11.39 11.20 -13.14
C ASP A 169 -10.70 10.57 -11.92
N PHE A 170 -11.50 10.00 -11.01
CA PHE A 170 -10.97 9.34 -9.81
C PHE A 170 -10.06 8.16 -10.14
N ARG A 171 -10.47 7.32 -11.10
CA ARG A 171 -9.66 6.19 -11.55
C ARG A 171 -8.33 6.65 -12.12
N SER A 172 -8.33 7.67 -12.97
CA SER A 172 -7.11 8.24 -13.57
C SER A 172 -6.16 8.81 -12.51
N LEU A 173 -6.70 9.46 -11.47
CA LEU A 173 -5.90 9.99 -10.36
C LEU A 173 -5.28 8.87 -9.53
N ILE A 174 -6.04 7.82 -9.22
CA ILE A 174 -5.57 6.64 -8.50
C ILE A 174 -4.48 5.92 -9.30
N ASP A 175 -4.73 5.66 -10.59
CA ASP A 175 -3.76 5.03 -11.48
C ASP A 175 -2.47 5.86 -11.58
N GLY A 176 -2.59 7.19 -11.71
CA GLY A 176 -1.46 8.11 -11.72
C GLY A 176 -0.66 8.08 -10.42
N MET A 177 -1.34 7.98 -9.28
CA MET A 177 -0.69 7.87 -7.97
C MET A 177 0.16 6.58 -7.84
N PHE A 178 -0.38 5.44 -8.29
CA PHE A 178 0.31 4.14 -8.15
C PHE A 178 1.29 3.82 -9.28
N ARG A 179 1.11 4.39 -10.46
CA ARG A 179 1.98 4.12 -11.64
C ARG A 179 3.00 5.22 -11.90
N SER A 180 3.02 6.26 -11.07
CA SER A 180 3.99 7.35 -11.21
C SER A 180 5.42 6.83 -11.06
N SER A 181 6.32 7.37 -11.88
CA SER A 181 7.74 7.00 -11.89
C SER A 181 8.54 7.71 -10.79
N SER A 182 7.96 8.69 -10.12
CA SER A 182 8.59 9.40 -9.01
C SER A 182 7.64 9.63 -7.84
N PRO A 183 8.17 9.72 -6.62
CA PRO A 183 7.39 10.06 -5.44
C PRO A 183 6.72 11.44 -5.51
N GLU A 184 7.35 12.42 -6.17
CA GLU A 184 6.83 13.78 -6.35
C GLU A 184 5.59 13.77 -7.25
N GLU A 185 5.66 13.00 -8.33
CA GLU A 185 4.54 12.81 -9.26
C GLU A 185 3.38 12.11 -8.55
N SER A 186 3.64 11.02 -7.81
CA SER A 186 2.64 10.31 -7.01
C SER A 186 1.94 11.24 -6.02
N GLN A 187 2.68 12.09 -5.32
CA GLN A 187 2.13 13.07 -4.39
C GLN A 187 1.25 14.11 -5.09
N THR A 188 1.62 14.53 -6.31
CA THR A 188 0.82 15.45 -7.11
C THR A 188 -0.56 14.86 -7.42
N TYR A 189 -0.62 13.58 -7.77
CA TYR A 189 -1.89 12.88 -7.98
C TYR A 189 -2.69 12.74 -6.68
N ALA A 190 -2.04 12.34 -5.57
CA ALA A 190 -2.69 12.22 -4.28
C ALA A 190 -3.35 13.53 -3.81
N MET A 191 -2.68 14.68 -4.00
CA MET A 191 -3.25 15.99 -3.66
C MET A 191 -4.45 16.40 -4.52
N LYS A 192 -4.59 15.86 -5.73
CA LYS A 192 -5.76 16.12 -6.59
C LYS A 192 -6.99 15.30 -6.20
N ILE A 193 -6.80 14.24 -5.39
CA ILE A 193 -7.89 13.39 -4.87
C ILE A 193 -8.49 14.03 -3.62
N MET A 194 -7.69 14.73 -2.82
CA MET A 194 -8.13 15.45 -1.60
C MET A 194 -8.83 16.77 -1.94
#